data_a952d63c897e362a0935aa22b598d313
#
_entry.id   a952d63c897e362a0935aa22b598d313
#
_cell.length_a   1.000
_cell.length_b   1.000
_cell.length_c   1.000
_cell.angle_alpha   90.00
_cell.angle_beta   90.00
_cell.angle_gamma   90.00
#
_symmetry.space_group_name_H-M   'P 1'
#
loop_
_entity.id
_entity.type
_entity.pdbx_description
1 polymer ?
#
loop_
_entity_poly.entity_id
_entity_poly.type
_entity_poly.pdbx_seq_one_letter_code
_entity_poly.pdbx_strand_id
1 'polypeptide(L)'
;YGVDLKTIQWWCQEEEDIPFEPAGWMDVNRVPPGKNVDQMLLDGELEAALYPETLPSIRTGDPRVALLFPEPKRAEIEYYKNGGFFPIMHTVVVKNPILERHPWVAMSLVQAFQRAKEICYARNSDPRSFALVWVQDLMREQREIFGADPWPYNLEENRKALEAVIRYEYEQGMIKKKLSPEELFFPPSLQRIQHYV
;
A
#
# COMPACT_ATOMS: atom_id res chain seq x y z
N TYR A 1 -15.37 -4.84 -13.35
CA TYR A 1 -16.57 -4.01 -13.28
C TYR A 1 -17.00 -3.45 -14.66
N GLY A 2 -16.20 -3.69 -15.72
CA GLY A 2 -16.57 -3.32 -17.10
C GLY A 2 -16.48 -1.83 -17.44
N VAL A 3 -15.81 -1.04 -16.61
CA VAL A 3 -15.56 0.39 -16.89
C VAL A 3 -14.40 0.50 -17.89
N ASP A 4 -14.62 1.22 -18.98
CA ASP A 4 -13.53 1.56 -19.92
C ASP A 4 -12.69 2.70 -19.32
N LEU A 5 -11.47 2.40 -18.94
CA LEU A 5 -10.56 3.38 -18.33
C LEU A 5 -10.25 4.58 -19.22
N LYS A 6 -10.42 4.45 -20.56
CA LYS A 6 -10.23 5.54 -21.52
C LYS A 6 -11.30 6.62 -21.46
N THR A 7 -12.43 6.32 -20.81
CA THR A 7 -13.53 7.29 -20.63
C THR A 7 -13.42 8.07 -19.32
N ILE A 8 -12.43 7.74 -18.49
CA ILE A 8 -12.22 8.39 -17.19
C ILE A 8 -11.36 9.63 -17.39
N GLN A 9 -11.84 10.76 -16.87
CA GLN A 9 -11.05 11.97 -16.70
C GLN A 9 -10.43 11.95 -15.30
N TRP A 10 -9.11 11.87 -15.25
CA TRP A 10 -8.37 11.85 -13.99
C TRP A 10 -8.01 13.25 -13.53
N TRP A 11 -8.14 13.50 -12.23
CA TRP A 11 -7.80 14.78 -11.61
C TRP A 11 -6.83 14.54 -10.47
N CYS A 12 -5.61 15.08 -10.58
CA CYS A 12 -4.56 14.97 -9.56
C CYS A 12 -4.45 16.28 -8.77
N GLN A 13 -4.54 16.20 -7.44
CA GLN A 13 -4.42 17.37 -6.58
C GLN A 13 -2.96 17.76 -6.34
N GLU A 14 -2.09 16.79 -6.15
CA GLU A 14 -0.69 16.99 -5.85
C GLU A 14 0.20 16.61 -7.03
N GLU A 15 1.41 17.14 -7.05
CA GLU A 15 2.42 16.70 -8.01
C GLU A 15 3.01 15.38 -7.55
N GLU A 16 3.35 14.53 -8.52
CA GLU A 16 4.05 13.29 -8.23
C GLU A 16 5.50 13.57 -7.81
N ASP A 17 5.97 12.91 -6.76
CA ASP A 17 7.36 13.02 -6.29
C ASP A 17 8.36 12.55 -7.36
N ILE A 18 7.94 11.58 -8.17
CA ILE A 18 8.72 11.08 -9.30
C ILE A 18 7.96 11.42 -10.58
N PRO A 19 8.51 12.32 -11.43
CA PRO A 19 7.87 12.66 -12.68
C PRO A 19 7.66 11.43 -13.58
N PHE A 20 6.45 11.23 -14.04
CA PHE A 20 6.14 10.25 -15.06
C PHE A 20 5.25 10.85 -16.15
N GLU A 21 5.32 10.31 -17.35
CA GLU A 21 4.41 10.69 -18.43
C GLU A 21 3.22 9.71 -18.44
N PRO A 22 2.00 10.20 -18.24
CA PRO A 22 0.81 9.35 -18.36
C PRO A 22 0.76 8.66 -19.72
N ALA A 23 0.29 7.42 -19.75
CA ALA A 23 0.05 6.74 -21.02
C ALA A 23 -0.88 7.60 -21.89
N GLY A 24 -0.60 7.69 -23.21
CA GLY A 24 -1.27 8.61 -24.11
C GLY A 24 -2.79 8.41 -24.27
N TRP A 25 -3.35 7.37 -23.64
CA TRP A 25 -4.79 7.12 -23.56
C TRP A 25 -5.43 7.68 -22.28
N MET A 26 -4.65 8.15 -21.31
CA MET A 26 -5.14 8.71 -20.04
C MET A 26 -5.34 10.21 -20.18
N ASP A 27 -6.56 10.67 -19.85
CA ASP A 27 -6.87 12.10 -19.72
C ASP A 27 -6.60 12.53 -18.27
N VAL A 28 -5.43 13.11 -18.02
CA VAL A 28 -4.98 13.50 -16.68
C VAL A 28 -4.94 15.01 -16.56
N ASN A 29 -5.73 15.54 -15.64
CA ASN A 29 -5.91 16.96 -15.38
C ASN A 29 -5.35 17.33 -13.99
N ARG A 30 -5.13 18.61 -13.75
CA ARG A 30 -4.75 19.14 -12.43
C ARG A 30 -5.96 19.81 -11.78
N VAL A 31 -6.12 19.55 -10.49
CA VAL A 31 -7.10 20.26 -9.66
C VAL A 31 -6.80 21.75 -9.74
N PRO A 32 -7.79 22.61 -10.07
CA PRO A 32 -7.56 24.04 -10.21
C PRO A 32 -7.06 24.70 -8.91
N PRO A 33 -6.22 25.73 -9.00
CA PRO A 33 -5.76 26.47 -7.82
C PRO A 33 -6.93 26.96 -6.95
N GLY A 34 -6.82 26.72 -5.64
CA GLY A 34 -7.84 27.09 -4.67
C GLY A 34 -8.99 26.07 -4.51
N LYS A 35 -9.03 25.02 -5.32
CA LYS A 35 -9.91 23.86 -5.13
C LYS A 35 -9.17 22.71 -4.47
N ASN A 36 -9.90 21.74 -3.95
CA ASN A 36 -9.39 20.46 -3.47
C ASN A 36 -10.38 19.35 -3.82
N VAL A 37 -9.88 18.12 -3.82
CA VAL A 37 -10.65 16.92 -4.21
C VAL A 37 -11.92 16.74 -3.37
N ASP A 38 -11.87 17.00 -2.07
CA ASP A 38 -13.03 16.84 -1.17
C ASP A 38 -14.16 17.81 -1.55
N GLN A 39 -13.81 19.09 -1.77
CA GLN A 39 -14.80 20.09 -2.19
C GLN A 39 -15.38 19.80 -3.58
N MET A 40 -14.52 19.43 -4.53
CA MET A 40 -14.98 19.08 -5.88
C MET A 40 -15.93 17.88 -5.88
N LEU A 41 -15.70 16.90 -5.00
CA LEU A 41 -16.60 15.76 -4.80
C LEU A 41 -17.94 16.20 -4.22
N LEU A 42 -17.92 17.07 -3.18
CA LEU A 42 -19.13 17.62 -2.55
C LEU A 42 -19.97 18.48 -3.50
N ASP A 43 -19.33 19.18 -4.43
CA ASP A 43 -19.98 20.05 -5.41
C ASP A 43 -20.45 19.28 -6.65
N GLY A 44 -20.14 17.98 -6.74
CA GLY A 44 -20.51 17.13 -7.87
C GLY A 44 -19.66 17.40 -9.13
N GLU A 45 -18.51 18.01 -8.98
CA GLU A 45 -17.53 18.18 -10.07
C GLU A 45 -16.72 16.89 -10.32
N LEU A 46 -16.67 16.01 -9.33
CA LEU A 46 -16.08 14.66 -9.40
C LEU A 46 -17.13 13.63 -8.98
N GLU A 47 -17.19 12.52 -9.68
CA GLU A 47 -18.06 11.39 -9.35
C GLU A 47 -17.46 10.46 -8.28
N ALA A 48 -16.12 10.39 -8.19
CA ALA A 48 -15.43 9.55 -7.25
C ALA A 48 -14.04 10.10 -6.91
N ALA A 49 -13.50 9.72 -5.76
CA ALA A 49 -12.15 10.04 -5.36
C ALA A 49 -11.43 8.78 -4.85
N LEU A 50 -10.18 8.60 -5.28
CA LEU A 50 -9.20 7.71 -4.68
C LEU A 50 -8.17 8.59 -3.97
N TYR A 51 -8.13 8.52 -2.63
CA TYR A 51 -7.31 9.41 -1.83
C TYR A 51 -6.61 8.64 -0.71
N PRO A 52 -5.35 8.93 -0.41
CA PRO A 52 -4.58 8.15 0.58
C PRO A 52 -5.07 8.35 2.02
N GLU A 53 -5.70 9.48 2.30
CA GLU A 53 -6.24 9.79 3.62
C GLU A 53 -7.78 9.79 3.61
N THR A 54 -8.38 9.70 4.80
CA THR A 54 -9.83 9.85 4.92
C THR A 54 -10.22 11.31 4.67
N LEU A 55 -10.98 11.53 3.58
CA LEU A 55 -11.47 12.87 3.23
C LEU A 55 -12.25 13.51 4.40
N PRO A 56 -12.16 14.84 4.58
CA PRO A 56 -12.91 15.55 5.62
C PRO A 56 -14.41 15.27 5.58
N SER A 57 -15.03 15.25 4.42
CA SER A 57 -16.46 14.96 4.22
C SER A 57 -16.84 13.57 4.73
N ILE A 58 -16.02 12.54 4.47
CA ILE A 58 -16.24 11.18 5.00
C ILE A 58 -16.10 11.16 6.52
N ARG A 59 -15.06 11.84 7.05
CA ARG A 59 -14.79 11.90 8.49
C ARG A 59 -15.90 12.58 9.28
N THR A 60 -16.53 13.58 8.70
CA THR A 60 -17.65 14.32 9.32
C THR A 60 -19.01 13.67 9.06
N GLY A 61 -19.09 12.65 8.22
CA GLY A 61 -20.33 11.97 7.87
C GLY A 61 -21.25 12.82 6.99
N ASP A 62 -20.69 13.60 6.05
CA ASP A 62 -21.51 14.40 5.11
C ASP A 62 -22.36 13.45 4.24
N PRO A 63 -23.69 13.60 4.21
CA PRO A 63 -24.57 12.66 3.51
C PRO A 63 -24.45 12.70 1.97
N ARG A 64 -23.75 13.68 1.40
CA ARG A 64 -23.52 13.79 -0.06
C ARG A 64 -22.47 12.82 -0.57
N VAL A 65 -21.66 12.26 0.32
CA VAL A 65 -20.57 11.33 -0.02
C VAL A 65 -20.70 10.04 0.75
N ALA A 66 -20.23 8.96 0.17
CA ALA A 66 -20.21 7.64 0.81
C ALA A 66 -18.98 6.85 0.37
N LEU A 67 -18.59 5.86 1.17
CA LEU A 67 -17.59 4.90 0.77
C LEU A 67 -18.11 4.04 -0.38
N LEU A 68 -17.29 3.78 -1.39
CA LEU A 68 -17.62 2.90 -2.51
C LEU A 68 -18.01 1.49 -2.04
N PHE A 69 -17.35 1.01 -0.99
CA PHE A 69 -17.70 -0.23 -0.30
C PHE A 69 -18.33 0.11 1.06
N PRO A 70 -19.64 -0.10 1.24
CA PRO A 70 -20.32 0.23 2.51
C PRO A 70 -19.74 -0.50 3.73
N GLU A 71 -19.19 -1.70 3.52
CA GLU A 71 -18.52 -2.52 4.54
C GLU A 71 -17.06 -2.77 4.13
N PRO A 72 -16.17 -1.76 4.21
CA PRO A 72 -14.81 -1.84 3.68
C PRO A 72 -14.01 -3.01 4.26
N LYS A 73 -14.08 -3.21 5.58
CA LYS A 73 -13.38 -4.35 6.23
C LYS A 73 -13.78 -5.71 5.63
N ARG A 74 -15.04 -5.91 5.34
CA ARG A 74 -15.53 -7.15 4.71
C ARG A 74 -14.99 -7.28 3.28
N ALA A 75 -15.05 -6.20 2.50
CA ALA A 75 -14.54 -6.21 1.14
C ALA A 75 -13.01 -6.47 1.10
N GLU A 76 -12.24 -5.90 2.02
CA GLU A 76 -10.81 -6.12 2.17
C GLU A 76 -10.46 -7.57 2.56
N ILE A 77 -11.21 -8.16 3.50
CA ILE A 77 -11.07 -9.57 3.87
C ILE A 77 -11.38 -10.49 2.68
N GLU A 78 -12.44 -10.22 1.94
CA GLU A 78 -12.80 -10.98 0.75
C GLU A 78 -11.74 -10.84 -0.35
N TYR A 79 -11.20 -9.63 -0.56
CA TYR A 79 -10.09 -9.39 -1.48
C TYR A 79 -8.85 -10.21 -1.08
N TYR A 80 -8.44 -10.15 0.18
CA TYR A 80 -7.30 -10.91 0.68
C TYR A 80 -7.49 -12.43 0.48
N LYS A 81 -8.64 -12.97 0.84
CA LYS A 81 -8.96 -14.39 0.68
C LYS A 81 -8.95 -14.84 -0.78
N ASN A 82 -9.43 -14.00 -1.69
CA ASN A 82 -9.49 -14.29 -3.11
C ASN A 82 -8.14 -14.04 -3.82
N GLY A 83 -7.45 -12.97 -3.48
CA GLY A 83 -6.16 -12.60 -4.06
C GLY A 83 -4.97 -13.35 -3.44
N GLY A 84 -5.07 -13.67 -2.16
CA GLY A 84 -4.04 -14.38 -1.40
C GLY A 84 -2.82 -13.54 -1.07
N PHE A 85 -2.94 -12.18 -1.04
CA PHE A 85 -1.88 -11.28 -0.59
C PHE A 85 -2.45 -10.04 0.08
N PHE A 86 -1.65 -9.44 0.96
CA PHE A 86 -1.89 -8.12 1.53
C PHE A 86 -1.10 -7.09 0.72
N PRO A 87 -1.69 -5.96 0.30
CA PRO A 87 -0.99 -4.97 -0.51
C PRO A 87 0.22 -4.36 0.21
N ILE A 88 1.36 -4.25 -0.49
CA ILE A 88 2.55 -3.59 0.02
C ILE A 88 2.36 -2.09 -0.11
N MET A 89 2.52 -1.35 1.02
CA MET A 89 2.39 0.11 1.03
C MET A 89 3.72 0.82 0.73
N HIS A 90 4.83 0.33 1.31
CA HIS A 90 6.13 0.98 1.22
C HIS A 90 7.26 -0.02 1.11
N THR A 91 8.35 0.42 0.49
CA THR A 91 9.63 -0.29 0.49
C THR A 91 10.72 0.62 1.04
N VAL A 92 11.76 0.01 1.62
CA VAL A 92 12.94 0.74 2.07
C VAL A 92 13.95 0.79 0.93
N VAL A 93 14.42 1.97 0.59
CA VAL A 93 15.45 2.17 -0.44
C VAL A 93 16.77 2.61 0.18
N VAL A 94 17.87 2.13 -0.37
CA VAL A 94 19.24 2.50 0.03
C VAL A 94 20.02 2.91 -1.20
N LYS A 95 20.76 4.02 -1.11
CA LYS A 95 21.57 4.51 -2.23
C LYS A 95 22.62 3.48 -2.64
N ASN A 96 22.73 3.18 -3.94
CA ASN A 96 23.67 2.19 -4.47
C ASN A 96 25.11 2.36 -3.99
N PRO A 97 25.72 3.57 -3.93
CA PRO A 97 27.10 3.74 -3.44
C PRO A 97 27.29 3.31 -1.97
N ILE A 98 26.21 3.25 -1.17
CA ILE A 98 26.28 2.71 0.20
C ILE A 98 26.32 1.19 0.14
N LEU A 99 25.49 0.56 -0.65
CA LEU A 99 25.45 -0.91 -0.79
C LEU A 99 26.71 -1.46 -1.44
N GLU A 100 27.29 -0.75 -2.40
CA GLU A 100 28.57 -1.11 -3.04
C GLU A 100 29.73 -1.12 -2.04
N ARG A 101 29.81 -0.11 -1.16
CA ARG A 101 30.88 0.00 -0.15
C ARG A 101 30.60 -0.85 1.10
N HIS A 102 29.34 -1.06 1.42
CA HIS A 102 28.90 -1.68 2.67
C HIS A 102 27.72 -2.65 2.40
N PRO A 103 27.92 -3.74 1.67
CA PRO A 103 26.83 -4.65 1.27
C PRO A 103 26.09 -5.28 2.47
N TRP A 104 26.73 -5.35 3.63
CA TRP A 104 26.13 -5.84 4.87
C TRP A 104 24.98 -4.94 5.39
N VAL A 105 24.93 -3.67 4.98
CA VAL A 105 23.88 -2.71 5.41
C VAL A 105 22.49 -3.21 5.08
N ALA A 106 22.30 -3.81 3.90
CA ALA A 106 21.01 -4.32 3.49
C ALA A 106 20.45 -5.34 4.49
N MET A 107 21.24 -6.36 4.82
CA MET A 107 20.81 -7.39 5.79
C MET A 107 20.65 -6.84 7.21
N SER A 108 21.50 -5.91 7.62
CA SER A 108 21.37 -5.26 8.94
C SER A 108 20.07 -4.48 9.05
N LEU A 109 19.65 -3.79 7.99
CA LEU A 109 18.36 -3.08 7.95
C LEU A 109 17.19 -4.07 8.00
N VAL A 110 17.23 -5.13 7.21
CA VAL A 110 16.17 -6.16 7.23
C VAL A 110 16.02 -6.74 8.63
N GLN A 111 17.12 -7.09 9.30
CA GLN A 111 17.12 -7.61 10.68
C GLN A 111 16.60 -6.58 11.68
N ALA A 112 17.02 -5.32 11.57
CA ALA A 112 16.58 -4.24 12.44
C ALA A 112 15.06 -4.00 12.33
N PHE A 113 14.52 -3.94 11.11
CA PHE A 113 13.08 -3.80 10.87
C PHE A 113 12.31 -5.03 11.36
N GLN A 114 12.83 -6.23 11.12
CA GLN A 114 12.20 -7.45 11.64
C GLN A 114 12.13 -7.42 13.16
N ARG A 115 13.23 -7.05 13.82
CA ARG A 115 13.27 -6.94 15.29
C ARG A 115 12.32 -5.87 15.81
N ALA A 116 12.23 -4.73 15.15
CA ALA A 116 11.28 -3.66 15.50
C ALA A 116 9.83 -4.15 15.39
N LYS A 117 9.50 -4.90 14.34
CA LYS A 117 8.18 -5.52 14.15
C LYS A 117 7.85 -6.53 15.25
N GLU A 118 8.77 -7.40 15.62
CA GLU A 118 8.61 -8.35 16.73
C GLU A 118 8.32 -7.65 18.05
N ILE A 119 9.07 -6.57 18.35
CA ILE A 119 8.83 -5.74 19.54
C ILE A 119 7.44 -5.10 19.48
N CYS A 120 7.02 -4.61 18.31
CA CYS A 120 5.68 -4.06 18.10
C CYS A 120 4.61 -5.12 18.40
N TYR A 121 4.72 -6.32 17.85
CA TYR A 121 3.75 -7.40 18.09
C TYR A 121 3.72 -7.84 19.55
N ALA A 122 4.89 -7.92 20.19
CA ALA A 122 4.94 -8.23 21.62
C ALA A 122 4.23 -7.17 22.47
N ARG A 123 4.42 -5.88 22.16
CA ARG A 123 3.69 -4.78 22.82
C ARG A 123 2.20 -4.84 22.55
N ASN A 124 1.79 -5.10 21.32
CA ASN A 124 0.38 -5.20 20.96
C ASN A 124 -0.33 -6.38 21.66
N SER A 125 0.41 -7.40 22.08
CA SER A 125 -0.12 -8.51 22.86
C SER A 125 -0.32 -8.20 24.34
N ASP A 126 0.24 -7.10 24.84
CA ASP A 126 0.00 -6.65 26.21
C ASP A 126 -1.17 -5.65 26.25
N PRO A 127 -2.32 -6.00 26.85
CA PRO A 127 -3.50 -5.14 26.87
C PRO A 127 -3.27 -3.80 27.59
N ARG A 128 -2.20 -3.70 28.43
CA ARG A 128 -1.86 -2.46 29.14
C ARG A 128 -1.11 -1.45 28.26
N SER A 129 -0.63 -1.88 27.10
CA SER A 129 0.16 -1.03 26.18
C SER A 129 -0.71 -0.04 25.38
N PHE A 130 -2.03 -0.24 25.34
CA PHE A 130 -2.95 0.57 24.54
C PHE A 130 -4.18 0.97 25.32
N ALA A 131 -4.65 2.20 25.06
CA ALA A 131 -5.92 2.71 25.59
C ALA A 131 -7.13 2.31 24.68
N LEU A 132 -7.12 1.11 24.13
CA LEU A 132 -8.18 0.57 23.29
C LEU A 132 -8.87 -0.60 23.98
N VAL A 133 -10.18 -0.49 24.21
CA VAL A 133 -10.97 -1.49 24.95
C VAL A 133 -10.89 -2.87 24.27
N TRP A 134 -11.01 -2.92 22.96
CA TRP A 134 -11.14 -4.16 22.19
C TRP A 134 -9.85 -4.59 21.47
N VAL A 135 -8.67 -4.09 21.90
CA VAL A 135 -7.40 -4.38 21.20
C VAL A 135 -7.13 -5.88 21.10
N GLN A 136 -7.43 -6.66 22.14
CA GLN A 136 -7.17 -8.11 22.12
C GLN A 136 -8.08 -8.86 21.15
N ASP A 137 -9.33 -8.42 21.02
CA ASP A 137 -10.26 -9.00 20.03
C ASP A 137 -9.83 -8.67 18.61
N LEU A 138 -9.40 -7.42 18.36
CA LEU A 138 -8.85 -7.00 17.07
C LEU A 138 -7.58 -7.79 16.71
N MET A 139 -6.67 -8.02 17.65
CA MET A 139 -5.46 -8.80 17.44
C MET A 139 -5.75 -10.27 17.15
N ARG A 140 -6.75 -10.86 17.82
CA ARG A 140 -7.19 -12.23 17.58
C ARG A 140 -7.78 -12.36 16.18
N GLU A 141 -8.72 -11.50 15.81
CA GLU A 141 -9.34 -11.49 14.50
C GLU A 141 -8.30 -11.31 13.38
N GLN A 142 -7.35 -10.39 13.55
CA GLN A 142 -6.27 -10.20 12.59
C GLN A 142 -5.46 -11.48 12.38
N ARG A 143 -5.12 -12.21 13.45
CA ARG A 143 -4.40 -13.48 13.37
C ARG A 143 -5.20 -14.58 12.68
N GLU A 144 -6.50 -14.62 12.92
CA GLU A 144 -7.40 -15.59 12.27
C GLU A 144 -7.50 -15.36 10.75
N ILE A 145 -7.44 -14.09 10.30
CA ILE A 145 -7.55 -13.71 8.89
C ILE A 145 -6.19 -13.83 8.17
N PHE A 146 -5.14 -13.25 8.73
CA PHE A 146 -3.86 -13.02 8.06
C PHE A 146 -2.73 -13.93 8.57
N GLY A 147 -2.95 -14.71 9.61
CA GLY A 147 -1.90 -15.48 10.28
C GLY A 147 -1.09 -14.63 11.27
N ALA A 148 0.09 -15.14 11.61
CA ALA A 148 0.95 -14.53 12.63
C ALA A 148 1.61 -13.23 12.18
N ASP A 149 1.90 -13.09 10.89
CA ASP A 149 2.60 -11.95 10.31
C ASP A 149 1.95 -11.52 8.98
N PRO A 150 1.04 -10.52 8.98
CA PRO A 150 0.45 -9.98 7.77
C PRO A 150 1.43 -9.14 6.93
N TRP A 151 2.58 -8.73 7.47
CA TRP A 151 3.60 -7.92 6.80
C TRP A 151 4.99 -8.58 6.77
N PRO A 152 5.14 -9.71 6.08
CA PRO A 152 6.44 -10.39 5.99
C PRO A 152 7.46 -9.51 5.25
N TYR A 153 8.74 -9.55 5.70
CA TYR A 153 9.83 -8.76 5.12
C TYR A 153 10.75 -9.60 4.22
N ASN A 154 10.15 -10.47 3.41
CA ASN A 154 10.92 -11.27 2.46
C ASN A 154 10.22 -11.32 1.10
N LEU A 155 10.98 -11.59 0.06
CA LEU A 155 10.47 -11.61 -1.31
C LEU A 155 9.48 -12.75 -1.53
N GLU A 156 9.76 -13.93 -0.99
CA GLU A 156 8.98 -15.14 -1.30
C GLU A 156 7.52 -15.02 -0.84
N GLU A 157 7.31 -14.54 0.38
CA GLU A 157 5.97 -14.35 0.93
C GLU A 157 5.24 -13.16 0.30
N ASN A 158 5.98 -12.19 -0.25
CA ASN A 158 5.44 -11.02 -0.96
C ASN A 158 5.36 -11.20 -2.48
N ARG A 159 5.81 -12.33 -3.03
CA ARG A 159 5.93 -12.55 -4.48
C ARG A 159 4.66 -12.21 -5.25
N LYS A 160 3.51 -12.71 -4.80
CA LYS A 160 2.21 -12.43 -5.44
C LYS A 160 1.87 -10.95 -5.50
N ALA A 161 2.11 -10.22 -4.40
CA ALA A 161 1.87 -8.78 -4.34
C ALA A 161 2.82 -8.01 -5.27
N LEU A 162 4.11 -8.37 -5.29
CA LEU A 162 5.11 -7.76 -6.17
C LEU A 162 4.83 -8.03 -7.65
N GLU A 163 4.49 -9.25 -8.02
CA GLU A 163 4.11 -9.58 -9.40
C GLU A 163 2.84 -8.85 -9.83
N ALA A 164 1.89 -8.66 -8.92
CA ALA A 164 0.67 -7.91 -9.20
C ALA A 164 0.96 -6.43 -9.45
N VAL A 165 1.74 -5.75 -8.59
CA VAL A 165 2.07 -4.33 -8.78
C VAL A 165 2.91 -4.10 -10.04
N ILE A 166 3.92 -4.93 -10.30
CA ILE A 166 4.74 -4.86 -11.53
C ILE A 166 3.86 -5.00 -12.78
N ARG A 167 2.90 -5.93 -12.74
CA ARG A 167 1.95 -6.10 -13.84
C ARG A 167 1.08 -4.86 -14.02
N TYR A 168 0.52 -4.31 -12.95
CA TYR A 168 -0.33 -3.12 -13.02
C TYR A 168 0.41 -1.91 -13.57
N GLU A 169 1.62 -1.67 -13.09
CA GLU A 169 2.45 -0.56 -13.57
C GLU A 169 2.83 -0.72 -15.04
N TYR A 170 3.13 -1.94 -15.49
CA TYR A 170 3.41 -2.22 -16.89
C TYR A 170 2.16 -2.04 -17.77
N GLU A 171 1.01 -2.58 -17.35
CA GLU A 171 -0.27 -2.47 -18.08
C GLU A 171 -0.76 -1.02 -18.18
N GLN A 172 -0.47 -0.20 -17.14
CA GLN A 172 -0.80 1.22 -17.11
C GLN A 172 0.24 2.12 -17.79
N GLY A 173 1.36 1.54 -18.27
CA GLY A 173 2.41 2.29 -18.97
C GLY A 173 3.33 3.10 -18.06
N MET A 174 3.29 2.89 -16.74
CA MET A 174 4.17 3.55 -15.78
C MET A 174 5.61 3.04 -15.88
N ILE A 175 5.79 1.77 -16.23
CA ILE A 175 7.09 1.18 -16.54
C ILE A 175 7.12 0.65 -17.96
N LYS A 176 8.26 0.82 -18.64
CA LYS A 176 8.45 0.41 -20.06
C LYS A 176 8.77 -1.07 -20.23
N LYS A 177 9.26 -1.71 -19.17
CA LYS A 177 9.67 -3.14 -19.17
C LYS A 177 9.05 -3.82 -17.98
N LYS A 178 8.43 -4.98 -18.19
CA LYS A 178 7.99 -5.85 -17.11
C LYS A 178 9.21 -6.48 -16.43
N LEU A 179 9.46 -6.06 -15.19
CA LEU A 179 10.56 -6.55 -14.37
C LEU A 179 10.18 -7.87 -13.68
N SER A 180 11.16 -8.64 -13.23
CA SER A 180 10.93 -9.67 -12.22
C SER A 180 11.07 -9.06 -10.83
N PRO A 181 10.41 -9.63 -9.80
CA PRO A 181 10.57 -9.16 -8.43
C PRO A 181 12.04 -9.12 -7.96
N GLU A 182 12.86 -10.08 -8.40
CA GLU A 182 14.28 -10.16 -8.07
C GLU A 182 15.11 -8.99 -8.63
N GLU A 183 14.70 -8.41 -9.76
CA GLU A 183 15.38 -7.24 -10.34
C GLU A 183 15.18 -5.96 -9.51
N LEU A 184 14.18 -5.91 -8.62
CA LEU A 184 13.86 -4.73 -7.80
C LEU A 184 14.67 -4.67 -6.51
N PHE A 185 15.21 -5.80 -6.04
CA PHE A 185 15.81 -5.88 -4.71
C PHE A 185 17.30 -6.19 -4.78
N PHE A 186 18.03 -5.66 -3.82
CA PHE A 186 19.45 -5.98 -3.65
C PHE A 186 19.61 -7.46 -3.28
N PRO A 187 20.39 -8.26 -4.03
CA PRO A 187 20.40 -9.72 -3.90
C PRO A 187 20.58 -10.28 -2.48
N PRO A 188 21.48 -9.75 -1.62
CA PRO A 188 21.59 -10.21 -0.24
C PRO A 188 20.30 -10.04 0.59
N SER A 189 19.47 -9.03 0.28
CA SER A 189 18.20 -8.80 1.01
C SER A 189 17.08 -9.78 0.64
N LEU A 190 17.29 -10.60 -0.41
CA LEU A 190 16.32 -11.62 -0.85
C LEU A 190 16.36 -12.89 0.01
N GLN A 191 17.39 -13.05 0.85
CA GLN A 191 17.52 -14.23 1.69
C GLN A 191 16.46 -14.25 2.80
N ARG A 192 15.92 -15.44 3.06
CA ARG A 192 14.96 -15.63 4.14
C ARG A 192 15.67 -15.40 5.49
N ILE A 193 15.09 -14.56 6.32
CA ILE A 193 15.58 -14.37 7.69
C ILE A 193 15.34 -15.69 8.45
N GLN A 194 16.40 -16.32 8.90
CA GLN A 194 16.24 -17.41 9.87
C GLN A 194 15.89 -16.77 11.21
N HIS A 195 14.69 -17.07 11.71
CA HIS A 195 14.30 -16.72 13.07
C HIS A 195 15.19 -17.55 14.01
N TYR A 196 16.10 -16.91 14.69
CA TYR A 196 16.74 -17.51 15.86
C TYR A 196 15.71 -17.45 16.99
N VAL A 197 15.15 -18.61 17.32
CA VAL A 197 14.27 -18.85 18.46
C VAL A 197 15.07 -18.70 19.75
#